data_04fbb9f3361bd9526978e3d1a0fa2f7c
#
_entry.id   04fbb9f3361bd9526978e3d1a0fa2f7c
#
_cell.length_a   1.000
_cell.length_b   1.000
_cell.length_c   1.000
_cell.angle_alpha   90.00
_cell.angle_beta   90.00
_cell.angle_gamma   90.00
#
_symmetry.space_group_name_H-M   'P 1'
#
loop_
_entity.id
_entity.type
_entity.pdbx_description
1 polymer ?
#
loop_
_entity_poly.entity_id
_entity_poly.type
_entity_poly.pdbx_seq_one_letter_code
_entity_poly.pdbx_strand_id
1 'polypeptide(L)'
;MKSKSCPVCGTPMKKNGFTSSGKQRWRCRGCGMSRAHSKDNTSIRLKEFLSWLFSKDTQSSMPGSGRTFRRRTKEFWDIWPMPEVVDEIHRVVYVDGIYLKRNLVVLIACSDQYVLGWYIARGETRRAWEALLEKIAPPEVVVTDSGSGFASAVKHLWPQTRIQQCLIFVNDQMNKTLCSF
;
A
#
# COMPACT_ATOMS: atom_id res chain seq x y z
N MET A 1 -32.10 -23.59 -12.80
CA MET A 1 -30.60 -23.58 -12.68
C MET A 1 -30.06 -22.78 -13.88
N LYS A 2 -29.43 -21.62 -13.65
CA LYS A 2 -28.83 -20.84 -14.76
C LYS A 2 -27.68 -21.65 -15.36
N SER A 3 -27.69 -21.97 -16.63
CA SER A 3 -26.61 -22.57 -17.37
C SER A 3 -25.46 -21.57 -17.42
N LYS A 4 -24.22 -22.00 -17.08
CA LYS A 4 -23.04 -21.14 -17.17
C LYS A 4 -22.61 -21.03 -18.63
N SER A 5 -22.45 -19.82 -19.14
CA SER A 5 -21.94 -19.55 -20.48
C SER A 5 -20.41 -19.60 -20.50
N CYS A 6 -19.86 -20.04 -21.62
CA CYS A 6 -18.42 -20.05 -21.86
C CYS A 6 -17.91 -18.62 -22.03
N PRO A 7 -16.88 -18.19 -21.28
CA PRO A 7 -16.33 -16.84 -21.39
C PRO A 7 -15.58 -16.57 -22.71
N VAL A 8 -15.30 -17.62 -23.49
CA VAL A 8 -14.57 -17.49 -24.77
C VAL A 8 -15.54 -17.40 -25.96
N CYS A 9 -16.58 -18.25 -26.00
CA CYS A 9 -17.45 -18.34 -27.17
C CYS A 9 -18.97 -18.21 -26.84
N GLY A 10 -19.34 -17.88 -25.61
CA GLY A 10 -20.73 -17.71 -25.19
C GLY A 10 -21.56 -18.99 -25.08
N THR A 11 -21.12 -20.12 -25.64
CA THR A 11 -21.86 -21.39 -25.66
C THR A 11 -22.11 -21.92 -24.23
N PRO A 12 -23.31 -22.48 -23.96
CA PRO A 12 -23.61 -23.08 -22.65
C PRO A 12 -22.65 -24.22 -22.30
N MET A 13 -22.07 -24.17 -21.10
CA MET A 13 -21.13 -25.17 -20.59
C MET A 13 -21.86 -26.32 -19.91
N LYS A 14 -21.32 -27.53 -20.06
CA LYS A 14 -21.83 -28.73 -19.38
C LYS A 14 -20.90 -29.17 -18.24
N LYS A 15 -21.48 -29.83 -17.24
CA LYS A 15 -20.72 -30.48 -16.16
C LYS A 15 -19.79 -31.54 -16.75
N ASN A 16 -18.54 -31.54 -16.30
CA ASN A 16 -17.48 -32.44 -16.77
C ASN A 16 -16.66 -32.98 -15.61
N GLY A 17 -17.29 -33.76 -14.74
CA GLY A 17 -16.62 -34.34 -13.56
C GLY A 17 -16.16 -33.32 -12.53
N PHE A 18 -15.24 -33.75 -11.69
CA PHE A 18 -14.68 -32.97 -10.60
C PHE A 18 -13.16 -32.84 -10.72
N THR A 19 -12.59 -31.83 -10.09
CA THR A 19 -11.13 -31.72 -9.91
C THR A 19 -10.69 -32.67 -8.81
N SER A 20 -9.37 -32.91 -8.68
CA SER A 20 -8.78 -33.65 -7.55
C SER A 20 -9.13 -33.05 -6.18
N SER A 21 -9.44 -31.77 -6.13
CA SER A 21 -9.89 -31.04 -4.93
C SER A 21 -11.42 -31.04 -4.74
N GLY A 22 -12.18 -31.91 -5.45
CA GLY A 22 -13.63 -32.06 -5.31
C GLY A 22 -14.46 -30.92 -5.94
N LYS A 23 -13.88 -30.00 -6.72
CA LYS A 23 -14.63 -28.89 -7.33
C LYS A 23 -15.26 -29.32 -8.65
N GLN A 24 -16.55 -28.99 -8.89
CA GLN A 24 -17.23 -29.25 -10.14
C GLN A 24 -16.51 -28.60 -11.32
N ARG A 25 -16.16 -29.39 -12.33
CA ARG A 25 -15.58 -28.95 -13.59
C ARG A 25 -16.69 -28.77 -14.64
N TRP A 26 -16.51 -27.77 -15.48
CA TRP A 26 -17.39 -27.46 -16.60
C TRP A 26 -16.59 -27.44 -17.89
N ARG A 27 -17.16 -27.95 -18.98
CA ARG A 27 -16.56 -27.97 -20.32
C ARG A 27 -17.48 -27.34 -21.34
N CYS A 28 -16.91 -26.49 -22.18
CA CYS A 28 -17.60 -25.96 -23.35
C CYS A 28 -17.56 -26.98 -24.50
N ARG A 29 -18.71 -27.24 -25.14
CA ARG A 29 -18.76 -28.10 -26.31
C ARG A 29 -18.36 -27.40 -27.60
N GLY A 30 -18.47 -26.06 -27.66
CA GLY A 30 -18.09 -25.26 -28.82
C GLY A 30 -16.60 -25.13 -29.00
N CYS A 31 -15.89 -24.62 -27.99
CA CYS A 31 -14.45 -24.33 -28.07
C CYS A 31 -13.57 -25.27 -27.23
N GLY A 32 -14.14 -26.27 -26.55
CA GLY A 32 -13.38 -27.22 -25.71
C GLY A 32 -12.87 -26.67 -24.39
N MET A 33 -13.06 -25.38 -24.10
CA MET A 33 -12.61 -24.76 -22.87
C MET A 33 -13.12 -25.48 -21.62
N SER A 34 -12.25 -25.73 -20.64
CA SER A 34 -12.63 -26.33 -19.36
C SER A 34 -12.39 -25.36 -18.23
N ARG A 35 -13.36 -25.25 -17.31
CA ARG A 35 -13.29 -24.36 -16.13
C ARG A 35 -13.81 -25.08 -14.89
N ALA A 36 -13.08 -24.97 -13.79
CA ALA A 36 -13.59 -25.35 -12.48
C ALA A 36 -14.25 -24.15 -11.79
N HIS A 37 -15.24 -24.42 -10.93
CA HIS A 37 -15.82 -23.35 -10.09
C HIS A 37 -14.81 -22.96 -9.03
N SER A 38 -14.28 -21.77 -9.10
CA SER A 38 -13.58 -21.15 -7.96
C SER A 38 -14.60 -20.30 -7.19
N LYS A 39 -14.68 -20.49 -5.87
CA LYS A 39 -15.35 -19.50 -5.02
C LYS A 39 -14.50 -18.23 -5.07
N ASP A 40 -15.15 -17.11 -5.27
CA ASP A 40 -14.48 -15.83 -5.07
C ASP A 40 -14.31 -15.61 -3.57
N ASN A 41 -13.07 -15.68 -3.11
CA ASN A 41 -12.69 -15.49 -1.72
C ASN A 41 -12.05 -14.10 -1.51
N THR A 42 -12.19 -13.18 -2.45
CA THR A 42 -11.56 -11.86 -2.40
C THR A 42 -11.98 -11.10 -1.14
N SER A 43 -13.28 -11.10 -0.83
CA SER A 43 -13.78 -10.44 0.39
C SER A 43 -13.20 -11.05 1.68
N ILE A 44 -13.04 -12.38 1.73
CA ILE A 44 -12.45 -13.06 2.88
C ILE A 44 -10.97 -12.68 3.02
N ARG A 45 -10.23 -12.69 1.91
CA ARG A 45 -8.80 -12.32 1.87
C ARG A 45 -8.58 -10.85 2.20
N LEU A 46 -9.46 -9.96 1.74
CA LEU A 46 -9.42 -8.55 2.10
C LEU A 46 -9.65 -8.36 3.61
N LYS A 47 -10.63 -9.07 4.19
CA LYS A 47 -10.87 -9.04 5.64
C LYS A 47 -9.66 -9.55 6.43
N GLU A 48 -9.02 -10.65 6.00
CA GLU A 48 -7.78 -11.15 6.60
C GLU A 48 -6.65 -10.11 6.50
N PHE A 49 -6.51 -9.45 5.35
CA PHE A 49 -5.50 -8.41 5.12
C PHE A 49 -5.71 -7.21 6.03
N LEU A 50 -6.94 -6.68 6.11
CA LEU A 50 -7.25 -5.54 6.98
C LEU A 50 -7.08 -5.90 8.46
N SER A 51 -7.54 -7.09 8.87
CA SER A 51 -7.37 -7.57 10.23
C SER A 51 -5.89 -7.64 10.63
N TRP A 52 -5.04 -8.18 9.74
CA TRP A 52 -3.59 -8.20 9.95
C TRP A 52 -2.98 -6.80 9.95
N LEU A 53 -3.37 -5.94 9.02
CA LEU A 53 -2.85 -4.57 8.89
C LEU A 53 -3.06 -3.76 10.17
N PHE A 54 -4.23 -3.95 10.81
CA PHE A 54 -4.60 -3.28 12.06
C PHE A 54 -4.22 -4.06 13.33
N SER A 55 -3.59 -5.23 13.21
CA SER A 55 -3.11 -6.04 14.34
C SER A 55 -1.63 -5.83 14.64
N LYS A 56 -1.18 -6.42 15.74
CA LYS A 56 0.25 -6.53 16.07
C LYS A 56 0.91 -7.78 15.47
N ASP A 57 0.16 -8.59 14.72
CA ASP A 57 0.62 -9.86 14.19
C ASP A 57 1.71 -9.70 13.12
N THR A 58 2.62 -10.64 13.07
CA THR A 58 3.60 -10.74 12.00
C THR A 58 3.00 -11.47 10.79
N GLN A 59 3.57 -11.29 9.60
CA GLN A 59 3.13 -12.05 8.42
C GLN A 59 3.36 -13.57 8.56
N SER A 60 4.34 -13.96 9.35
CA SER A 60 4.65 -15.37 9.60
C SER A 60 3.62 -16.07 10.48
N SER A 61 2.92 -15.33 11.34
CA SER A 61 1.85 -15.87 12.18
C SER A 61 0.51 -16.05 11.45
N MET A 62 0.42 -15.53 10.22
CA MET A 62 -0.82 -15.63 9.44
C MET A 62 -1.00 -17.03 8.81
N PRO A 63 -2.25 -17.48 8.59
CA PRO A 63 -2.54 -18.80 8.03
C PRO A 63 -1.82 -19.05 6.70
N GLY A 64 -1.09 -20.16 6.62
CA GLY A 64 -0.41 -20.62 5.41
C GLY A 64 0.99 -20.05 5.19
N SER A 65 1.66 -19.54 6.20
CA SER A 65 2.98 -18.90 6.19
C SER A 65 3.01 -17.47 5.62
N GLY A 66 4.01 -16.68 6.02
CA GLY A 66 4.19 -15.30 5.57
C GLY A 66 4.35 -15.14 4.05
N ARG A 67 4.97 -16.12 3.36
CA ARG A 67 5.10 -16.11 1.90
C ARG A 67 3.74 -16.27 1.22
N THR A 68 2.93 -17.20 1.69
CA THR A 68 1.57 -17.43 1.17
C THR A 68 0.68 -16.25 1.44
N PHE A 69 0.75 -15.68 2.64
CA PHE A 69 0.00 -14.49 3.00
C PHE A 69 0.35 -13.31 2.07
N ARG A 70 1.64 -12.97 1.90
CA ARG A 70 2.07 -11.89 0.99
C ARG A 70 1.56 -12.07 -0.43
N ARG A 71 1.66 -13.30 -0.98
CA ARG A 71 1.18 -13.60 -2.34
C ARG A 71 -0.33 -13.42 -2.48
N ARG A 72 -1.11 -13.79 -1.45
CA ARG A 72 -2.57 -13.71 -1.44
C ARG A 72 -3.08 -12.29 -1.26
N THR A 73 -2.31 -11.42 -0.63
CA THR A 73 -2.72 -10.07 -0.23
C THR A 73 -2.04 -8.97 -1.05
N LYS A 74 -1.15 -9.33 -1.99
CA LYS A 74 -0.41 -8.36 -2.81
C LYS A 74 -1.33 -7.36 -3.49
N GLU A 75 -2.42 -7.84 -4.09
CA GLU A 75 -3.41 -7.04 -4.80
C GLU A 75 -4.11 -5.98 -3.93
N PHE A 76 -4.16 -6.18 -2.61
CA PHE A 76 -4.85 -5.25 -1.72
C PHE A 76 -4.02 -4.00 -1.38
N TRP A 77 -2.72 -4.01 -1.64
CA TRP A 77 -1.90 -2.81 -1.55
C TRP A 77 -2.19 -1.82 -2.68
N ASP A 78 -2.73 -2.30 -3.81
CA ASP A 78 -3.04 -1.50 -4.99
C ASP A 78 -4.48 -0.92 -4.95
N ILE A 79 -5.29 -1.27 -3.93
CA ILE A 79 -6.69 -0.80 -3.79
C ILE A 79 -6.77 0.62 -3.17
N TRP A 80 -5.70 1.09 -2.51
CA TRP A 80 -5.69 2.39 -1.87
C TRP A 80 -5.81 3.50 -2.92
N PRO A 81 -6.67 4.51 -2.64
CA PRO A 81 -6.70 5.67 -3.51
C PRO A 81 -5.31 6.30 -3.54
N MET A 82 -4.71 6.33 -4.71
CA MET A 82 -3.43 6.99 -4.90
C MET A 82 -3.71 8.45 -5.24
N PRO A 83 -3.00 9.40 -4.63
CA PRO A 83 -3.11 10.79 -5.01
C PRO A 83 -2.67 10.96 -6.47
N GLU A 84 -3.28 11.93 -7.13
CA GLU A 84 -2.86 12.34 -8.47
C GLU A 84 -1.43 12.90 -8.44
N VAL A 85 -0.81 12.98 -9.60
CA VAL A 85 0.50 13.63 -9.73
C VAL A 85 0.31 15.14 -9.61
N VAL A 86 1.07 15.79 -8.75
CA VAL A 86 1.05 17.24 -8.54
C VAL A 86 2.27 17.85 -9.22
N ASP A 87 2.06 18.44 -10.39
CA ASP A 87 3.09 19.12 -11.19
C ASP A 87 3.34 20.56 -10.74
N GLU A 88 2.49 21.09 -9.86
CA GLU A 88 2.65 22.43 -9.32
C GLU A 88 3.88 22.51 -8.41
N ILE A 89 4.77 23.45 -8.68
CA ILE A 89 6.00 23.63 -7.91
C ILE A 89 5.69 24.50 -6.69
N HIS A 90 5.82 23.89 -5.51
CA HIS A 90 5.70 24.60 -4.23
C HIS A 90 7.10 25.00 -3.72
N ARG A 91 7.21 26.19 -3.17
CA ARG A 91 8.46 26.66 -2.57
C ARG A 91 8.85 25.81 -1.35
N VAL A 92 7.85 25.53 -0.50
CA VAL A 92 8.04 24.75 0.72
C VAL A 92 7.02 23.61 0.76
N VAL A 93 7.49 22.41 1.05
CA VAL A 93 6.64 21.23 1.29
C VAL A 93 6.92 20.71 2.70
N TYR A 94 5.87 20.43 3.43
CA TYR A 94 5.92 19.83 4.76
C TYR A 94 5.62 18.34 4.64
N VAL A 95 6.41 17.50 5.28
CA VAL A 95 6.20 16.06 5.29
C VAL A 95 6.20 15.51 6.69
N ASP A 96 5.34 14.51 6.92
CA ASP A 96 5.20 13.86 8.21
C ASP A 96 4.76 12.41 8.05
N GLY A 97 5.07 11.57 9.03
CA GLY A 97 4.69 10.17 9.11
C GLY A 97 3.75 9.90 10.28
N ILE A 98 2.44 9.79 10.02
CA ILE A 98 1.43 9.55 11.06
C ILE A 98 1.27 8.05 11.30
N TYR A 99 1.74 7.56 12.44
CA TYR A 99 1.56 6.17 12.85
C TYR A 99 0.15 5.95 13.40
N LEU A 100 -0.69 5.29 12.61
CA LEU A 100 -2.02 4.87 13.06
C LEU A 100 -1.95 3.67 13.99
N LYS A 101 -1.01 2.75 13.73
CA LYS A 101 -0.67 1.58 14.57
C LYS A 101 0.79 1.19 14.34
N ARG A 102 1.32 0.28 15.15
CA ARG A 102 2.73 -0.16 15.09
C ARG A 102 3.24 -0.51 13.68
N ASN A 103 2.38 -1.00 12.81
CA ASN A 103 2.75 -1.47 11.47
C ASN A 103 2.00 -0.72 10.35
N LEU A 104 1.47 0.46 10.64
CA LEU A 104 0.73 1.25 9.67
C LEU A 104 1.07 2.73 9.86
N VAL A 105 1.74 3.29 8.89
CA VAL A 105 2.06 4.71 8.81
C VAL A 105 1.42 5.31 7.57
N VAL A 106 0.84 6.49 7.72
CA VAL A 106 0.42 7.33 6.61
C VAL A 106 1.47 8.40 6.43
N LEU A 107 2.24 8.33 5.35
CA LEU A 107 3.15 9.38 4.94
C LEU A 107 2.34 10.46 4.25
N ILE A 108 2.52 11.69 4.64
CA ILE A 108 1.78 12.85 4.12
C ILE A 108 2.78 13.90 3.64
N ALA A 109 2.42 14.57 2.54
CA ALA A 109 3.07 15.77 2.06
C ALA A 109 2.03 16.87 1.88
N CYS A 110 2.31 18.05 2.42
CA CYS A 110 1.41 19.20 2.38
C CYS A 110 2.15 20.45 1.90
N SER A 111 1.42 21.36 1.27
CA SER A 111 1.80 22.77 1.19
C SER A 111 1.30 23.50 2.46
N ASP A 112 1.45 24.80 2.49
CA ASP A 112 0.85 25.66 3.52
C ASP A 112 -0.69 25.74 3.44
N GLN A 113 -1.29 25.28 2.34
CA GLN A 113 -2.71 25.41 2.06
C GLN A 113 -3.47 24.10 2.01
N TYR A 114 -2.85 23.02 1.46
CA TYR A 114 -3.54 21.76 1.25
C TYR A 114 -2.59 20.54 1.18
N VAL A 115 -3.17 19.36 1.25
CA VAL A 115 -2.46 18.08 1.11
C VAL A 115 -2.11 17.85 -0.35
N LEU A 116 -0.81 17.68 -0.64
CA LEU A 116 -0.29 17.36 -1.98
C LEU A 116 -0.37 15.88 -2.28
N GLY A 117 -0.21 15.05 -1.25
CA GLY A 117 -0.29 13.61 -1.43
C GLY A 117 -0.13 12.85 -0.13
N TRP A 118 -0.43 11.56 -0.21
CA TRP A 118 -0.22 10.62 0.89
C TRP A 118 0.17 9.24 0.36
N TYR A 119 0.82 8.46 1.22
CA TYR A 119 1.16 7.07 0.93
C TYR A 119 1.03 6.23 2.19
N ILE A 120 0.37 5.06 2.08
CA ILE A 120 0.18 4.15 3.20
C ILE A 120 1.26 3.08 3.16
N ALA A 121 2.02 2.96 4.24
CA ALA A 121 3.11 2.02 4.36
C ALA A 121 3.13 1.32 5.72
N ARG A 122 3.99 0.32 5.87
CA ARG A 122 4.24 -0.34 7.16
C ARG A 122 5.33 0.33 8.00
N GLY A 123 6.00 1.31 7.45
CA GLY A 123 7.05 2.08 8.10
C GLY A 123 7.65 3.11 7.15
N GLU A 124 8.38 4.04 7.70
CA GLU A 124 9.04 5.15 7.01
C GLU A 124 10.34 4.71 6.33
N THR A 125 10.21 3.77 5.39
CA THR A 125 11.35 3.32 4.60
C THR A 125 11.63 4.29 3.45
N ARG A 126 12.88 4.30 2.97
CA ARG A 126 13.25 5.06 1.76
C ARG A 126 12.27 4.82 0.61
N ARG A 127 11.94 3.54 0.31
CA ARG A 127 11.03 3.19 -0.79
C ARG A 127 9.60 3.71 -0.60
N ALA A 128 9.13 3.75 0.64
CA ALA A 128 7.81 4.29 0.95
C ALA A 128 7.77 5.80 0.72
N TRP A 129 8.83 6.51 1.14
CA TRP A 129 8.97 7.93 0.87
C TRP A 129 9.14 8.22 -0.62
N GLU A 130 9.96 7.46 -1.35
CA GLU A 130 10.10 7.58 -2.81
C GLU A 130 8.74 7.46 -3.51
N ALA A 131 7.92 6.48 -3.14
CA ALA A 131 6.58 6.27 -3.73
C ALA A 131 5.61 7.45 -3.52
N LEU A 132 5.77 8.23 -2.44
CA LEU A 132 5.05 9.48 -2.24
C LEU A 132 5.68 10.63 -3.04
N LEU A 133 7.00 10.82 -2.91
CA LEU A 133 7.70 11.97 -3.43
C LEU A 133 7.78 11.98 -4.97
N GLU A 134 7.79 10.83 -5.63
CA GLU A 134 7.71 10.70 -7.09
C GLU A 134 6.45 11.33 -7.71
N LYS A 135 5.44 11.57 -6.88
CA LYS A 135 4.16 12.15 -7.31
C LYS A 135 4.06 13.66 -7.14
N ILE A 136 5.10 14.29 -6.61
CA ILE A 136 5.12 15.70 -6.23
C ILE A 136 6.34 16.35 -6.89
N ALA A 137 6.14 17.52 -7.49
CA ALA A 137 7.24 18.29 -8.06
C ALA A 137 8.24 18.71 -6.95
N PRO A 138 9.57 18.65 -7.22
CA PRO A 138 10.59 18.98 -6.23
C PRO A 138 10.45 20.41 -5.71
N PRO A 139 10.31 20.64 -4.40
CA PRO A 139 10.29 21.97 -3.80
C PRO A 139 11.71 22.55 -3.61
N GLU A 140 11.81 23.86 -3.32
CA GLU A 140 13.09 24.44 -2.88
C GLU A 140 13.50 23.92 -1.50
N VAL A 141 12.52 23.80 -0.59
CA VAL A 141 12.72 23.37 0.80
C VAL A 141 11.68 22.33 1.19
N VAL A 142 12.12 21.29 1.86
CA VAL A 142 11.23 20.35 2.52
C VAL A 142 11.44 20.41 4.03
N VAL A 143 10.34 20.55 4.78
CA VAL A 143 10.35 20.59 6.25
C VAL A 143 9.88 19.24 6.78
N THR A 144 10.64 18.66 7.69
CA THR A 144 10.39 17.32 8.23
C THR A 144 10.93 17.15 9.64
N ASP A 145 10.36 16.22 10.40
CA ASP A 145 10.97 15.61 11.59
C ASP A 145 11.53 14.20 11.28
N SER A 146 11.36 13.75 10.05
CA SER A 146 11.61 12.37 9.61
C SER A 146 13.08 12.00 9.56
N GLY A 147 13.33 10.70 9.77
CA GLY A 147 14.66 10.13 9.91
C GLY A 147 15.39 9.82 8.59
N SER A 148 16.38 8.93 8.70
CA SER A 148 17.32 8.58 7.61
C SER A 148 16.65 8.04 6.33
N GLY A 149 15.51 7.36 6.44
CA GLY A 149 14.75 6.85 5.29
C GLY A 149 14.26 7.97 4.39
N PHE A 150 13.69 9.02 4.98
CA PHE A 150 13.25 10.21 4.27
C PHE A 150 14.43 10.97 3.64
N ALA A 151 15.46 11.26 4.42
CA ALA A 151 16.64 11.97 3.91
C ALA A 151 17.29 11.25 2.71
N SER A 152 17.33 9.92 2.74
CA SER A 152 17.82 9.10 1.63
C SER A 152 16.93 9.18 0.39
N ALA A 153 15.59 9.24 0.56
CA ALA A 153 14.65 9.38 -0.55
C ALA A 153 14.79 10.76 -1.21
N VAL A 154 14.84 11.83 -0.42
CA VAL A 154 15.03 13.21 -0.92
C VAL A 154 16.33 13.35 -1.67
N LYS A 155 17.44 12.85 -1.12
CA LYS A 155 18.74 12.90 -1.80
C LYS A 155 18.73 12.20 -3.17
N HIS A 156 17.90 11.19 -3.33
CA HIS A 156 17.79 10.44 -4.58
C HIS A 156 16.87 11.12 -5.59
N LEU A 157 15.68 11.56 -5.17
CA LEU A 157 14.66 12.11 -6.08
C LEU A 157 14.75 13.62 -6.25
N TRP A 158 15.11 14.34 -5.18
CA TRP A 158 15.13 15.79 -5.11
C TRP A 158 16.51 16.33 -4.71
N PRO A 159 17.59 16.06 -5.44
CA PRO A 159 18.98 16.35 -5.02
C PRO A 159 19.26 17.84 -4.80
N GLN A 160 18.44 18.73 -5.34
CA GLN A 160 18.58 20.19 -5.19
C GLN A 160 17.71 20.75 -4.04
N THR A 161 16.80 19.95 -3.49
CA THR A 161 15.91 20.37 -2.41
C THR A 161 16.66 20.41 -1.08
N ARG A 162 16.53 21.51 -0.35
CA ARG A 162 17.09 21.65 0.99
C ARG A 162 16.16 21.01 2.02
N ILE A 163 16.73 20.22 2.93
CA ILE A 163 15.99 19.62 4.03
C ILE A 163 16.13 20.54 5.25
N GLN A 164 15.02 20.97 5.82
CA GLN A 164 14.93 21.69 7.07
C GLN A 164 14.24 20.82 8.12
N GLN A 165 14.86 20.68 9.27
CA GLN A 165 14.20 20.02 10.40
C GLN A 165 13.11 20.91 11.00
N CYS A 166 12.01 20.28 11.42
CA CYS A 166 10.91 20.96 12.08
C CYS A 166 11.36 21.53 13.43
N LEU A 167 11.29 22.85 13.58
CA LEU A 167 11.77 23.56 14.77
C LEU A 167 10.96 23.21 16.04
N ILE A 168 9.70 22.82 15.89
CA ILE A 168 8.85 22.40 17.02
C ILE A 168 9.42 21.12 17.64
N PHE A 169 9.90 20.19 16.83
CA PHE A 169 10.50 18.92 17.28
C PHE A 169 11.87 19.12 17.94
N VAL A 170 12.68 20.03 17.40
CA VAL A 170 13.98 20.38 17.98
C VAL A 170 13.81 20.97 19.38
N ASN A 171 12.82 21.83 19.57
CA ASN A 171 12.50 22.42 20.88
C ASN A 171 12.03 21.38 21.91
N ASP A 172 11.25 20.40 21.48
CA ASP A 172 10.74 19.31 22.33
C ASP A 172 11.86 18.33 22.73
N GLN A 173 12.82 18.07 21.85
CA GLN A 173 14.02 17.29 22.16
C GLN A 173 14.98 18.03 23.09
N MET A 174 15.19 19.32 22.90
CA MET A 174 16.00 20.13 23.80
C MET A 174 15.40 20.20 25.20
N ASN A 175 14.08 20.36 25.32
CA ASN A 175 13.39 20.37 26.62
C ASN A 175 13.47 19.01 27.34
N LYS A 176 13.39 17.88 26.62
CA LYS A 176 13.57 16.55 27.21
C LYS A 176 15.00 16.31 27.69
N THR A 177 16.01 16.86 27.03
CA THR A 177 17.43 16.75 27.44
C THR A 177 17.74 17.63 28.65
N LEU A 178 17.08 18.79 28.77
CA LEU A 178 17.26 19.70 29.91
C LEU A 178 16.54 19.26 31.19
N CYS A 179 15.49 18.41 31.06
CA CYS A 179 14.77 17.85 32.24
C CYS A 179 15.39 16.55 32.77
N SER A 180 16.52 16.10 32.24
CA SER A 180 17.23 14.86 32.66
C SER A 180 18.48 15.13 33.50
N PHE A 181 18.62 16.31 34.13
CA PHE A 181 19.66 16.66 35.10
C PHE A 181 19.06 16.99 36.46
#